data_84cc51718e72335600c3284930fa5955
#
_entry.id   84cc51718e72335600c3284930fa5955
#
_cell.length_a   1.000
_cell.length_b   1.000
_cell.length_c   1.000
_cell.angle_alpha   90.00
_cell.angle_beta   90.00
_cell.angle_gamma   90.00
#
_symmetry.space_group_name_H-M   'P 1'
#
loop_
_entity.id
_entity.type
_entity.pdbx_description
1 polymer ?
#
loop_
_entity_poly.entity_id
_entity_poly.type
_entity_poly.pdbx_seq_one_letter_code
_entity_poly.pdbx_strand_id
1 'polypeptide(L)'
;GARKAPEEQQEQQGGGSSASERVLIVGAGLAGAMTAWELAQRGSRAVVVDAGPVPGSGASALHAGLIHPHWQASDSPLFQLTRAGFEAMTEVLRDFPDAFIPEGVVDAASSEEEYEKWREAAAYGRPVHLPGDFASLLTREEASERVGLALSRGGWLYPKAGLVHAGRLARRMLEAAQAQVLTNMPVSLRRREGLWEAVSAQGVVVARAPKAVVCAALATPCVLGLARGTMGLSPLYGRISLLRETDLPELRCALTGDGYVARTEGFCAVGATYEPGEAPDVAVQEAHEHNLSTFDKLTGRRPDVLAAGFYEGVRAVPADRMPLAGRGWTVAELEGLAFRGVPEARSIPRAPGLWICAGFGSRGLTWGLACARHVAADVTGDVQALLGSLAAKLDPARFLPKLLAG
;
A
#
# COMPACT_ATOMS: atom_id res chain seq x y z
N GLY A 1 -54.69 -26.90 -53.72
CA GLY A 1 -54.41 -26.06 -52.58
C GLY A 1 -53.10 -26.41 -51.97
N ALA A 2 -52.00 -25.72 -52.38
CA ALA A 2 -50.69 -25.85 -51.79
C ALA A 2 -50.56 -24.97 -50.57
N ARG A 3 -50.29 -25.55 -49.43
CA ARG A 3 -49.94 -24.80 -48.20
C ARG A 3 -48.46 -24.38 -48.29
N LYS A 4 -48.17 -23.08 -48.22
CA LYS A 4 -46.86 -22.50 -48.00
C LYS A 4 -46.38 -22.79 -46.57
N ALA A 5 -45.14 -23.20 -46.43
CA ALA A 5 -44.42 -23.30 -45.14
C ALA A 5 -44.12 -21.88 -44.59
N PRO A 6 -44.02 -21.69 -43.26
CA PRO A 6 -43.66 -20.39 -42.67
C PRO A 6 -42.15 -20.15 -42.80
N GLU A 7 -41.79 -18.92 -43.15
CA GLU A 7 -40.44 -18.37 -43.15
C GLU A 7 -39.89 -18.37 -41.74
N GLU A 8 -38.68 -18.96 -41.57
CA GLU A 8 -37.88 -18.84 -40.37
C GLU A 8 -37.43 -17.40 -40.23
N GLN A 9 -37.94 -16.72 -39.21
CA GLN A 9 -37.37 -15.45 -38.74
C GLN A 9 -36.04 -15.70 -38.09
N GLN A 10 -34.97 -15.24 -38.74
CA GLN A 10 -33.66 -15.11 -38.14
C GLN A 10 -33.78 -14.05 -37.00
N GLU A 11 -33.72 -14.52 -35.77
CA GLU A 11 -33.43 -13.68 -34.60
C GLU A 11 -32.07 -13.07 -34.78
N GLN A 12 -32.04 -11.76 -35.07
CA GLN A 12 -30.87 -10.94 -34.93
C GLN A 12 -30.55 -10.89 -33.41
N GLN A 13 -29.54 -11.68 -33.02
CA GLN A 13 -28.88 -11.49 -31.74
C GLN A 13 -28.11 -10.15 -31.75
N GLY A 14 -28.83 -9.09 -31.45
CA GLY A 14 -28.31 -7.79 -31.06
C GLY A 14 -28.07 -7.79 -29.57
N GLY A 15 -26.84 -7.90 -29.17
CA GLY A 15 -26.44 -7.81 -27.75
C GLY A 15 -24.97 -8.08 -27.61
N GLY A 16 -24.13 -7.21 -28.20
CA GLY A 16 -22.71 -7.15 -27.88
C GLY A 16 -22.52 -6.77 -26.41
N SER A 17 -22.56 -7.75 -25.50
CA SER A 17 -21.92 -7.64 -24.20
C SER A 17 -20.46 -7.30 -24.49
N SER A 18 -20.06 -6.04 -24.26
CA SER A 18 -18.64 -5.66 -24.27
C SER A 18 -17.95 -6.58 -23.27
N ALA A 19 -17.16 -7.53 -23.77
CA ALA A 19 -16.37 -8.41 -22.93
C ALA A 19 -15.57 -7.48 -21.99
N SER A 20 -15.83 -7.54 -20.68
CA SER A 20 -15.12 -6.73 -19.70
C SER A 20 -13.63 -6.90 -19.92
N GLU A 21 -12.93 -5.79 -20.13
CA GLU A 21 -11.51 -5.83 -20.47
C GLU A 21 -10.74 -6.50 -19.32
N ARG A 22 -9.99 -7.56 -19.67
CA ARG A 22 -9.20 -8.31 -18.69
C ARG A 22 -7.86 -7.63 -18.47
N VAL A 23 -7.46 -7.47 -17.21
CA VAL A 23 -6.18 -6.91 -16.79
C VAL A 23 -5.38 -7.97 -16.02
N LEU A 24 -4.12 -8.16 -16.39
CA LEU A 24 -3.17 -9.03 -15.68
C LEU A 24 -2.52 -8.24 -14.54
N ILE A 25 -2.59 -8.72 -13.30
CA ILE A 25 -1.92 -8.14 -12.14
C ILE A 25 -0.87 -9.13 -11.65
N VAL A 26 0.37 -8.67 -11.43
CA VAL A 26 1.43 -9.48 -10.81
C VAL A 26 1.67 -8.98 -9.38
N GLY A 27 1.32 -9.83 -8.41
CA GLY A 27 1.35 -9.57 -6.98
C GLY A 27 -0.06 -9.48 -6.37
N ALA A 28 -0.33 -10.32 -5.36
CA ALA A 28 -1.59 -10.38 -4.60
C ALA A 28 -1.47 -9.81 -3.18
N GLY A 29 -0.50 -8.93 -2.93
CA GLY A 29 -0.42 -8.12 -1.72
C GLY A 29 -1.45 -6.99 -1.73
N LEU A 30 -1.38 -6.08 -0.77
CA LEU A 30 -2.28 -4.92 -0.68
C LEU A 30 -2.34 -4.12 -1.99
N ALA A 31 -1.20 -3.85 -2.64
CA ALA A 31 -1.16 -3.10 -3.89
C ALA A 31 -1.98 -3.77 -5.00
N GLY A 32 -1.78 -5.07 -5.22
CA GLY A 32 -2.51 -5.81 -6.24
C GLY A 32 -3.98 -5.98 -5.90
N ALA A 33 -4.32 -6.22 -4.64
CA ALA A 33 -5.69 -6.34 -4.18
C ALA A 33 -6.49 -5.04 -4.34
N MET A 34 -5.92 -3.90 -3.93
CA MET A 34 -6.51 -2.58 -4.12
C MET A 34 -6.65 -2.22 -5.61
N THR A 35 -5.65 -2.58 -6.43
CA THR A 35 -5.71 -2.38 -7.89
C THR A 35 -6.82 -3.21 -8.52
N ALA A 36 -6.94 -4.49 -8.15
CA ALA A 36 -8.03 -5.35 -8.64
C ALA A 36 -9.41 -4.83 -8.22
N TRP A 37 -9.53 -4.37 -6.96
CA TRP A 37 -10.74 -3.74 -6.45
C TRP A 37 -11.14 -2.50 -7.25
N GLU A 38 -10.22 -1.56 -7.45
CA GLU A 38 -10.47 -0.31 -8.18
C GLU A 38 -10.78 -0.57 -9.68
N LEU A 39 -10.16 -1.57 -10.29
CA LEU A 39 -10.50 -2.00 -11.65
C LEU A 39 -11.91 -2.60 -11.72
N ALA A 40 -12.30 -3.40 -10.74
CA ALA A 40 -13.64 -3.99 -10.68
C ALA A 40 -14.73 -2.91 -10.52
N GLN A 41 -14.48 -1.85 -9.72
CA GLN A 41 -15.38 -0.69 -9.61
C GLN A 41 -15.59 0.04 -10.96
N ARG A 42 -14.66 -0.16 -11.92
CA ARG A 42 -14.70 0.41 -13.29
C ARG A 42 -15.12 -0.61 -14.35
N GLY A 43 -15.65 -1.76 -13.93
CA GLY A 43 -16.17 -2.79 -14.83
C GLY A 43 -15.10 -3.66 -15.48
N SER A 44 -13.80 -3.53 -15.11
CA SER A 44 -12.72 -4.39 -15.59
C SER A 44 -12.59 -5.64 -14.70
N ARG A 45 -12.11 -6.74 -15.29
CA ARG A 45 -11.82 -7.97 -14.55
C ARG A 45 -10.31 -8.21 -14.44
N ALA A 46 -9.85 -8.64 -13.28
CA ALA A 46 -8.44 -8.96 -13.05
C ALA A 46 -8.17 -10.46 -13.02
N VAL A 47 -7.06 -10.87 -13.65
CA VAL A 47 -6.36 -12.10 -13.31
C VAL A 47 -5.10 -11.74 -12.56
N VAL A 48 -4.96 -12.25 -11.34
CA VAL A 48 -3.87 -11.91 -10.40
C VAL A 48 -2.96 -13.12 -10.25
N VAL A 49 -1.66 -12.92 -10.45
CA VAL A 49 -0.65 -13.99 -10.32
C VAL A 49 0.30 -13.59 -9.18
N ASP A 50 0.52 -14.49 -8.24
CA ASP A 50 1.38 -14.25 -7.07
C ASP A 50 2.35 -15.39 -6.82
N ALA A 51 3.57 -15.04 -6.44
CA ALA A 51 4.61 -16.02 -6.09
C ALA A 51 4.36 -16.68 -4.73
N GLY A 52 3.65 -16.02 -3.84
CA GLY A 52 3.34 -16.52 -2.50
C GLY A 52 2.23 -17.57 -2.48
N PRO A 53 2.11 -18.29 -1.36
CA PRO A 53 1.16 -19.39 -1.23
C PRO A 53 -0.29 -18.91 -1.06
N VAL A 54 -0.49 -17.72 -0.54
CA VAL A 54 -1.82 -17.13 -0.31
C VAL A 54 -1.78 -15.61 -0.58
N PRO A 55 -2.91 -15.02 -1.03
CA PRO A 55 -3.00 -13.57 -1.16
C PRO A 55 -2.75 -12.86 0.16
N GLY A 56 -2.05 -11.73 0.11
CA GLY A 56 -1.72 -10.96 1.31
C GLY A 56 -0.59 -11.56 2.15
N SER A 57 0.23 -12.45 1.60
CA SER A 57 1.48 -12.91 2.21
C SER A 57 2.58 -11.84 2.15
N GLY A 58 3.75 -12.09 2.70
CA GLY A 58 4.85 -11.13 2.75
C GLY A 58 4.56 -9.95 3.67
N ALA A 59 4.95 -8.73 3.30
CA ALA A 59 4.74 -7.53 4.12
C ALA A 59 3.26 -7.21 4.38
N SER A 60 2.35 -7.71 3.55
CA SER A 60 0.90 -7.57 3.73
C SER A 60 0.29 -8.58 4.71
N ALA A 61 1.06 -9.54 5.20
CA ALA A 61 0.58 -10.51 6.18
C ALA A 61 0.34 -9.91 7.57
N LEU A 62 0.69 -8.66 7.81
CA LEU A 62 0.57 -7.97 9.09
C LEU A 62 -0.87 -7.92 9.60
N HIS A 63 -1.11 -8.48 10.82
CA HIS A 63 -2.41 -8.50 11.47
C HIS A 63 -2.74 -7.21 12.22
N ALA A 64 -1.73 -6.41 12.56
CA ALA A 64 -1.84 -5.21 13.35
C ALA A 64 -1.33 -3.98 12.58
N GLY A 65 -1.74 -3.85 11.32
CA GLY A 65 -1.43 -2.66 10.54
C GLY A 65 -2.25 -1.46 11.02
N LEU A 66 -1.62 -0.31 11.20
CA LEU A 66 -2.33 0.93 11.49
C LEU A 66 -2.61 1.70 10.20
N ILE A 67 -3.84 2.18 10.08
CA ILE A 67 -4.16 3.23 9.12
C ILE A 67 -4.35 4.53 9.87
N HIS A 68 -3.46 5.48 9.64
CA HIS A 68 -3.54 6.84 10.16
C HIS A 68 -2.74 7.79 9.27
N PRO A 69 -3.12 9.06 9.16
CA PRO A 69 -2.26 10.08 8.57
C PRO A 69 -1.20 10.49 9.59
N HIS A 70 0.00 10.82 9.12
CA HIS A 70 0.96 11.56 9.94
C HIS A 70 0.75 13.04 9.68
N TRP A 71 0.60 13.82 10.73
CA TRP A 71 0.55 15.26 10.60
C TRP A 71 1.88 15.82 10.10
N GLN A 72 1.84 16.80 9.21
CA GLN A 72 3.01 17.52 8.72
C GLN A 72 2.77 19.02 8.74
N ALA A 73 3.83 19.79 9.02
CA ALA A 73 3.77 21.26 9.11
C ALA A 73 3.56 21.96 7.75
N SER A 74 3.72 21.23 6.61
CA SER A 74 3.57 21.78 5.28
C SER A 74 2.65 20.91 4.43
N ASP A 75 1.95 21.50 3.47
CA ASP A 75 1.14 20.78 2.47
C ASP A 75 2.05 20.19 1.38
N SER A 76 3.00 19.34 1.79
CA SER A 76 3.92 18.66 0.90
C SER A 76 3.21 17.62 0.02
N PRO A 77 3.78 17.20 -1.12
CA PRO A 77 3.23 16.10 -1.92
C PRO A 77 3.01 14.82 -1.10
N LEU A 78 3.88 14.56 -0.12
CA LEU A 78 3.76 13.45 0.80
C LEU A 78 2.50 13.58 1.68
N PHE A 79 2.24 14.76 2.21
CA PHE A 79 1.06 15.01 3.05
C PHE A 79 -0.23 15.00 2.22
N GLN A 80 -0.20 15.56 1.00
CA GLN A 80 -1.33 15.51 0.08
C GLN A 80 -1.73 14.06 -0.25
N LEU A 81 -0.75 13.21 -0.59
CA LEU A 81 -0.98 11.77 -0.82
C LEU A 81 -1.51 11.07 0.44
N THR A 82 -0.94 11.39 1.59
CA THR A 82 -1.34 10.80 2.87
C THR A 82 -2.79 11.13 3.21
N ARG A 83 -3.21 12.39 3.06
CA ARG A 83 -4.61 12.80 3.27
C ARG A 83 -5.55 12.10 2.30
N ALA A 84 -5.27 12.22 1.00
CA ALA A 84 -6.12 11.63 -0.03
C ALA A 84 -6.25 10.10 0.14
N GLY A 85 -5.16 9.44 0.45
CA GLY A 85 -5.14 7.99 0.68
C GLY A 85 -5.89 7.58 1.95
N PHE A 86 -5.70 8.32 3.04
CA PHE A 86 -6.40 8.07 4.30
C PHE A 86 -7.92 8.24 4.15
N GLU A 87 -8.37 9.34 3.56
CA GLU A 87 -9.78 9.62 3.32
C GLU A 87 -10.41 8.53 2.44
N ALA A 88 -9.80 8.22 1.30
CA ALA A 88 -10.28 7.18 0.40
C ALA A 88 -10.35 5.80 1.07
N MET A 89 -9.31 5.44 1.84
CA MET A 89 -9.23 4.13 2.46
C MET A 89 -10.21 3.98 3.62
N THR A 90 -10.37 4.98 4.47
CA THR A 90 -11.32 4.92 5.59
C THR A 90 -12.77 4.86 5.13
N GLU A 91 -13.10 5.37 3.94
CA GLU A 91 -14.40 5.19 3.31
C GLU A 91 -14.60 3.72 2.90
N VAL A 92 -13.65 3.16 2.14
CA VAL A 92 -13.72 1.79 1.61
C VAL A 92 -13.66 0.73 2.72
N LEU A 93 -12.93 0.96 3.80
CA LEU A 93 -12.83 0.03 4.93
C LEU A 93 -14.17 -0.27 5.61
N ARG A 94 -15.18 0.58 5.44
CA ARG A 94 -16.54 0.32 5.94
C ARG A 94 -17.20 -0.89 5.26
N ASP A 95 -16.78 -1.20 4.05
CA ASP A 95 -17.25 -2.37 3.28
C ASP A 95 -16.54 -3.66 3.72
N PHE A 96 -15.49 -3.56 4.56
CA PHE A 96 -14.68 -4.67 5.04
C PHE A 96 -14.57 -4.70 6.58
N PRO A 97 -15.71 -4.78 7.30
CA PRO A 97 -15.72 -4.65 8.76
C PRO A 97 -14.98 -5.77 9.50
N ASP A 98 -14.80 -6.93 8.88
CA ASP A 98 -14.03 -8.04 9.44
C ASP A 98 -12.50 -7.86 9.31
N ALA A 99 -12.06 -6.88 8.52
CA ALA A 99 -10.65 -6.54 8.34
C ALA A 99 -10.25 -5.21 9.00
N PHE A 100 -11.20 -4.47 9.56
CA PHE A 100 -10.96 -3.13 10.13
C PHE A 100 -11.59 -2.94 11.50
N ILE A 101 -10.80 -2.43 12.44
CA ILE A 101 -11.25 -2.04 13.79
C ILE A 101 -11.11 -0.51 13.90
N PRO A 102 -12.23 0.25 13.81
CA PRO A 102 -12.22 1.73 13.81
C PRO A 102 -12.16 2.28 15.25
N GLU A 103 -11.09 2.01 15.97
CA GLU A 103 -10.93 2.43 17.37
C GLU A 103 -10.30 3.81 17.55
N GLY A 104 -9.90 4.44 16.45
CA GLY A 104 -9.08 5.66 16.47
C GLY A 104 -7.60 5.34 16.68
N VAL A 105 -6.76 6.33 16.39
CA VAL A 105 -5.31 6.27 16.63
C VAL A 105 -4.85 7.58 17.27
N VAL A 106 -4.08 7.50 18.34
CA VAL A 106 -3.38 8.64 18.90
C VAL A 106 -1.93 8.61 18.41
N ASP A 107 -1.49 9.69 17.78
CA ASP A 107 -0.11 9.91 17.34
C ASP A 107 0.55 10.86 18.34
N ALA A 108 1.33 10.28 19.28
CA ALA A 108 1.94 11.02 20.37
C ALA A 108 3.19 11.75 19.88
N ALA A 109 3.38 12.98 20.35
CA ALA A 109 4.57 13.77 20.03
C ALA A 109 5.84 13.09 20.59
N SER A 110 6.91 13.10 19.79
CA SER A 110 8.21 12.54 20.17
C SER A 110 8.97 13.41 21.19
N SER A 111 8.65 14.71 21.26
CA SER A 111 9.24 15.67 22.18
C SER A 111 8.23 16.76 22.59
N GLU A 112 8.51 17.46 23.67
CA GLU A 112 7.73 18.64 24.08
C GLU A 112 7.80 19.75 23.02
N GLU A 113 8.95 19.92 22.39
CA GLU A 113 9.15 20.89 21.32
C GLU A 113 8.26 20.55 20.09
N GLU A 114 8.11 19.28 19.76
CA GLU A 114 7.23 18.84 18.68
C GLU A 114 5.75 19.09 19.04
N TYR A 115 5.34 18.77 20.27
CA TYR A 115 4.00 19.03 20.73
C TYR A 115 3.64 20.53 20.68
N GLU A 116 4.54 21.41 21.14
CA GLU A 116 4.33 22.85 21.06
C GLU A 116 4.23 23.36 19.61
N LYS A 117 5.06 22.84 18.70
CA LYS A 117 4.93 23.14 17.26
C LYS A 117 3.57 22.71 16.70
N TRP A 118 3.07 21.56 17.12
CA TRP A 118 1.74 21.09 16.72
C TRP A 118 0.63 21.98 17.29
N ARG A 119 0.75 22.38 18.54
CA ARG A 119 -0.19 23.27 19.21
C ARG A 119 -0.27 24.63 18.53
N GLU A 120 0.88 25.24 18.23
CA GLU A 120 0.93 26.49 17.49
C GLU A 120 0.33 26.35 16.09
N ALA A 121 0.72 25.33 15.35
CA ALA A 121 0.20 25.08 14.00
C ALA A 121 -1.30 24.85 13.99
N ALA A 122 -1.83 24.09 14.94
CA ALA A 122 -3.26 23.84 15.08
C ALA A 122 -4.04 25.14 15.38
N ALA A 123 -3.50 26.01 16.24
CA ALA A 123 -4.11 27.31 16.56
C ALA A 123 -4.22 28.24 15.32
N TYR A 124 -3.28 28.11 14.36
CA TYR A 124 -3.29 28.88 13.11
C TYR A 124 -3.92 28.15 11.92
N GLY A 125 -4.48 26.94 12.10
CA GLY A 125 -5.06 26.13 11.04
C GLY A 125 -4.05 25.68 9.98
N ARG A 126 -2.83 25.38 10.37
CA ARG A 126 -1.74 24.96 9.46
C ARG A 126 -1.52 23.45 9.45
N PRO A 127 -1.06 22.87 8.32
CA PRO A 127 -0.77 23.47 7.00
C PRO A 127 -2.04 23.78 6.23
N VAL A 128 -3.14 23.18 6.61
CA VAL A 128 -4.50 23.40 6.15
C VAL A 128 -5.42 23.25 7.36
N HIS A 129 -6.58 23.89 7.33
CA HIS A 129 -7.58 23.66 8.36
C HIS A 129 -8.11 22.23 8.24
N LEU A 130 -7.84 21.41 9.25
CA LEU A 130 -8.34 20.04 9.32
C LEU A 130 -9.67 20.02 10.08
N PRO A 131 -10.73 19.41 9.54
CA PRO A 131 -11.97 19.19 10.29
C PRO A 131 -11.69 18.38 11.58
N GLY A 132 -12.42 18.63 12.65
CA GLY A 132 -12.24 17.91 13.93
C GLY A 132 -12.55 16.42 13.85
N ASP A 133 -13.33 15.99 12.86
CA ASP A 133 -13.59 14.58 12.56
C ASP A 133 -12.45 13.92 11.74
N PHE A 134 -11.51 14.72 11.22
CA PHE A 134 -10.27 14.22 10.62
C PHE A 134 -9.16 14.10 11.66
N ALA A 135 -8.89 15.15 12.41
CA ALA A 135 -7.86 15.17 13.45
C ALA A 135 -8.17 16.22 14.53
N SER A 136 -7.84 15.90 15.77
CA SER A 136 -7.86 16.84 16.89
C SER A 136 -6.63 16.68 17.75
N LEU A 137 -6.03 17.79 18.18
CA LEU A 137 -4.87 17.77 19.07
C LEU A 137 -5.35 17.64 20.51
N LEU A 138 -4.85 16.59 21.19
CA LEU A 138 -5.16 16.28 22.58
C LEU A 138 -4.01 16.71 23.51
N THR A 139 -4.34 17.16 24.69
CA THR A 139 -3.39 17.30 25.80
C THR A 139 -2.86 15.92 26.23
N ARG A 140 -1.83 15.89 27.05
CA ARG A 140 -1.29 14.64 27.60
C ARG A 140 -2.35 13.86 28.38
N GLU A 141 -3.14 14.56 29.19
CA GLU A 141 -4.20 13.99 30.02
C GLU A 141 -5.32 13.37 29.16
N GLU A 142 -5.81 14.11 28.17
CA GLU A 142 -6.84 13.66 27.22
C GLU A 142 -6.36 12.46 26.38
N ALA A 143 -5.10 12.52 25.90
CA ALA A 143 -4.49 11.44 25.13
C ALA A 143 -4.31 10.18 25.98
N SER A 144 -3.88 10.34 27.26
CA SER A 144 -3.74 9.22 28.21
C SER A 144 -5.08 8.56 28.51
N GLU A 145 -6.13 9.33 28.74
CA GLU A 145 -7.48 8.83 28.95
C GLU A 145 -7.99 8.08 27.69
N ARG A 146 -7.77 8.64 26.51
CA ARG A 146 -8.18 8.06 25.25
C ARG A 146 -7.50 6.72 24.97
N VAL A 147 -6.19 6.63 25.19
CA VAL A 147 -5.39 5.42 24.96
C VAL A 147 -5.60 4.38 26.07
N GLY A 148 -5.90 4.82 27.30
CA GLY A 148 -6.00 3.97 28.48
C GLY A 148 -4.65 3.70 29.14
N LEU A 149 -3.59 4.34 28.69
CA LEU A 149 -2.23 4.25 29.24
C LEU A 149 -1.75 5.67 29.59
N ALA A 150 -0.97 5.80 30.67
CA ALA A 150 -0.28 7.05 30.94
C ALA A 150 0.69 7.34 29.81
N LEU A 151 0.59 8.51 29.18
CA LEU A 151 1.49 8.94 28.13
C LEU A 151 2.46 10.00 28.61
N SER A 152 3.62 10.05 27.98
CA SER A 152 4.62 11.08 28.29
C SER A 152 4.19 12.45 27.76
N ARG A 153 3.40 12.52 26.69
CA ARG A 153 3.01 13.76 25.97
C ARG A 153 1.63 13.65 25.36
N GLY A 154 1.09 14.79 24.93
CA GLY A 154 -0.10 14.86 24.09
C GLY A 154 0.17 14.47 22.64
N GLY A 155 -0.85 14.53 21.80
CA GLY A 155 -0.71 14.12 20.42
C GLY A 155 -1.98 14.31 19.58
N TRP A 156 -1.89 13.98 18.31
CA TRP A 156 -3.03 14.01 17.40
C TRP A 156 -3.90 12.77 17.56
N LEU A 157 -5.17 12.98 17.79
CA LEU A 157 -6.20 11.93 17.64
C LEU A 157 -6.74 11.95 16.21
N TYR A 158 -6.72 10.80 15.56
CA TYR A 158 -7.38 10.55 14.28
C TYR A 158 -8.57 9.61 14.52
N PRO A 159 -9.79 10.15 14.66
CA PRO A 159 -10.95 9.35 15.11
C PRO A 159 -11.41 8.31 14.09
N LYS A 160 -11.17 8.53 12.79
CA LYS A 160 -11.50 7.59 11.70
C LYS A 160 -10.38 6.57 11.42
N ALA A 161 -9.26 6.70 12.10
CA ALA A 161 -8.14 5.77 12.01
C ALA A 161 -8.42 4.49 12.80
N GLY A 162 -7.57 3.49 12.63
CA GLY A 162 -7.73 2.24 13.36
C GLY A 162 -6.76 1.17 12.91
N LEU A 163 -7.07 -0.05 13.33
CA LEU A 163 -6.28 -1.23 13.06
C LEU A 163 -6.86 -2.01 11.89
N VAL A 164 -5.98 -2.43 10.99
CA VAL A 164 -6.34 -3.20 9.79
C VAL A 164 -5.57 -4.52 9.75
N HIS A 165 -6.28 -5.61 9.57
CA HIS A 165 -5.72 -6.89 9.16
C HIS A 165 -5.38 -6.86 7.66
N ALA A 166 -4.17 -6.43 7.33
CA ALA A 166 -3.80 -6.14 5.96
C ALA A 166 -3.92 -7.35 5.01
N GLY A 167 -3.52 -8.55 5.48
CA GLY A 167 -3.66 -9.77 4.68
C GLY A 167 -5.13 -10.20 4.49
N ARG A 168 -5.97 -10.04 5.52
CA ARG A 168 -7.41 -10.29 5.42
C ARG A 168 -8.06 -9.31 4.44
N LEU A 169 -7.74 -8.03 4.56
CA LEU A 169 -8.21 -6.99 3.64
C LEU A 169 -7.85 -7.31 2.20
N ALA A 170 -6.60 -7.69 1.92
CA ALA A 170 -6.17 -8.06 0.57
C ALA A 170 -7.02 -9.21 0.00
N ARG A 171 -7.26 -10.27 0.77
CA ARG A 171 -8.12 -11.39 0.35
C ARG A 171 -9.55 -10.93 0.10
N ARG A 172 -10.15 -10.16 1.01
CA ARG A 172 -11.52 -9.67 0.88
C ARG A 172 -11.70 -8.75 -0.33
N MET A 173 -10.74 -7.88 -0.62
CA MET A 173 -10.78 -7.03 -1.81
C MET A 173 -10.69 -7.84 -3.10
N LEU A 174 -9.85 -8.87 -3.16
CA LEU A 174 -9.76 -9.77 -4.31
C LEU A 174 -11.03 -10.59 -4.53
N GLU A 175 -11.64 -11.08 -3.44
CA GLU A 175 -12.94 -11.78 -3.47
C GLU A 175 -14.04 -10.85 -3.97
N ALA A 176 -14.15 -9.63 -3.41
CA ALA A 176 -15.15 -8.64 -3.81
C ALA A 176 -14.96 -8.15 -5.26
N ALA A 177 -13.71 -8.09 -5.74
CA ALA A 177 -13.38 -7.81 -7.14
C ALA A 177 -13.67 -9.00 -8.07
N GLN A 178 -14.03 -10.16 -7.53
CA GLN A 178 -14.19 -11.42 -8.30
C GLN A 178 -12.94 -11.72 -9.14
N ALA A 179 -11.76 -11.40 -8.61
CA ALA A 179 -10.50 -11.62 -9.32
C ALA A 179 -10.17 -13.12 -9.39
N GLN A 180 -9.70 -13.58 -10.54
CA GLN A 180 -9.09 -14.89 -10.65
C GLN A 180 -7.69 -14.81 -10.04
N VAL A 181 -7.38 -15.57 -9.00
CA VAL A 181 -6.08 -15.53 -8.31
C VAL A 181 -5.34 -16.85 -8.51
N LEU A 182 -4.09 -16.75 -8.97
CA LEU A 182 -3.15 -17.87 -9.16
C LEU A 182 -1.98 -17.67 -8.20
N THR A 183 -1.86 -18.54 -7.20
CA THR A 183 -0.81 -18.50 -6.18
C THR A 183 0.29 -19.52 -6.44
N ASN A 184 1.42 -19.43 -5.71
CA ASN A 184 2.62 -20.26 -5.94
C ASN A 184 3.16 -20.17 -7.38
N MET A 185 3.00 -19.01 -8.00
CA MET A 185 3.38 -18.75 -9.39
C MET A 185 4.38 -17.61 -9.50
N PRO A 186 5.67 -17.83 -9.22
CA PRO A 186 6.71 -16.86 -9.54
C PRO A 186 6.81 -16.70 -11.07
N VAL A 187 6.66 -15.47 -11.53
CA VAL A 187 6.61 -15.17 -12.98
C VAL A 187 7.48 -13.98 -13.34
N SER A 188 7.89 -13.93 -14.60
CA SER A 188 8.33 -12.74 -15.31
C SER A 188 7.24 -12.28 -16.29
N LEU A 189 7.27 -11.02 -16.69
CA LEU A 189 6.42 -10.47 -17.73
C LEU A 189 7.18 -10.31 -19.03
N ARG A 190 6.55 -10.70 -20.12
CA ARG A 190 6.98 -10.36 -21.49
C ARG A 190 5.79 -9.91 -22.32
N ARG A 191 6.06 -9.13 -23.35
CA ARG A 191 5.03 -8.72 -24.33
C ARG A 191 5.18 -9.51 -25.62
N ARG A 192 4.12 -10.16 -26.06
CA ARG A 192 4.07 -10.90 -27.31
C ARG A 192 2.73 -10.71 -28.01
N GLU A 193 2.76 -10.41 -29.31
CA GLU A 193 1.55 -10.24 -30.14
C GLU A 193 0.53 -9.26 -29.54
N GLY A 194 1.02 -8.18 -28.94
CA GLY A 194 0.19 -7.15 -28.32
C GLY A 194 -0.31 -7.48 -26.89
N LEU A 195 -0.08 -8.70 -26.40
CA LEU A 195 -0.48 -9.14 -25.06
C LEU A 195 0.70 -9.18 -24.09
N TRP A 196 0.44 -8.87 -22.85
CA TRP A 196 1.32 -9.16 -21.73
C TRP A 196 1.10 -10.59 -21.26
N GLU A 197 2.17 -11.36 -21.16
CA GLU A 197 2.19 -12.74 -20.70
C GLU A 197 2.96 -12.85 -19.39
N ALA A 198 2.33 -13.44 -18.38
CA ALA A 198 3.00 -13.90 -17.16
C ALA A 198 3.60 -15.28 -17.43
N VAL A 199 4.92 -15.40 -17.33
CA VAL A 199 5.67 -16.59 -17.73
C VAL A 199 6.40 -17.18 -16.55
N SER A 200 6.20 -18.46 -16.27
CA SER A 200 6.92 -19.19 -15.23
C SER A 200 8.40 -19.38 -15.58
N ALA A 201 9.21 -19.79 -14.59
CA ALA A 201 10.62 -20.13 -14.81
C ALA A 201 10.84 -21.25 -15.85
N GLN A 202 9.84 -22.10 -16.07
CA GLN A 202 9.85 -23.16 -17.08
C GLN A 202 9.41 -22.67 -18.47
N GLY A 203 9.14 -21.38 -18.63
CA GLY A 203 8.71 -20.79 -19.90
C GLY A 203 7.22 -20.98 -20.22
N VAL A 204 6.43 -21.48 -19.26
CA VAL A 204 4.98 -21.68 -19.42
C VAL A 204 4.24 -20.37 -19.21
N VAL A 205 3.36 -20.00 -20.14
CA VAL A 205 2.46 -18.87 -19.98
C VAL A 205 1.31 -19.27 -19.05
N VAL A 206 1.25 -18.65 -17.86
CA VAL A 206 0.23 -18.94 -16.83
C VAL A 206 -0.97 -18.02 -16.92
N ALA A 207 -0.79 -16.81 -17.44
CA ALA A 207 -1.86 -15.84 -17.68
C ALA A 207 -1.44 -14.85 -18.77
N ARG A 208 -2.41 -14.25 -19.44
CA ARG A 208 -2.17 -13.18 -20.43
C ARG A 208 -3.35 -12.21 -20.51
N ALA A 209 -3.04 -10.96 -20.82
CA ALA A 209 -4.02 -9.91 -21.04
C ALA A 209 -3.42 -8.76 -21.87
N PRO A 210 -4.25 -7.91 -22.53
CA PRO A 210 -3.75 -6.75 -23.28
C PRO A 210 -3.12 -5.67 -22.38
N LYS A 211 -3.49 -5.65 -21.10
CA LYS A 211 -3.00 -4.70 -20.09
C LYS A 211 -2.45 -5.44 -18.88
N ALA A 212 -1.38 -4.92 -18.28
CA ALA A 212 -0.75 -5.47 -17.09
C ALA A 212 -0.41 -4.40 -16.06
N VAL A 213 -0.56 -4.73 -14.77
CA VAL A 213 -0.14 -3.92 -13.64
C VAL A 213 0.81 -4.74 -12.77
N VAL A 214 2.02 -4.22 -12.51
CA VAL A 214 2.99 -4.89 -11.65
C VAL A 214 2.91 -4.33 -10.25
N CYS A 215 2.53 -5.19 -9.30
CA CYS A 215 2.34 -4.91 -7.87
C CYS A 215 3.25 -5.80 -7.01
N ALA A 216 4.45 -6.12 -7.49
CA ALA A 216 5.32 -7.16 -6.95
C ALA A 216 6.34 -6.64 -5.91
N ALA A 217 6.10 -5.49 -5.29
CA ALA A 217 6.96 -4.90 -4.26
C ALA A 217 8.44 -4.86 -4.69
N LEU A 218 9.36 -5.47 -3.95
CA LEU A 218 10.79 -5.54 -4.28
C LEU A 218 11.09 -6.32 -5.58
N ALA A 219 10.23 -7.26 -5.93
CA ALA A 219 10.40 -8.06 -7.14
C ALA A 219 9.96 -7.32 -8.42
N THR A 220 9.38 -6.13 -8.30
CA THR A 220 8.87 -5.36 -9.45
C THR A 220 9.90 -5.20 -10.59
N PRO A 221 11.16 -4.80 -10.36
CA PRO A 221 12.15 -4.75 -11.42
C PRO A 221 12.41 -6.12 -12.06
N CYS A 222 12.57 -7.16 -11.26
CA CYS A 222 12.86 -8.51 -11.74
C CYS A 222 11.73 -9.09 -12.59
N VAL A 223 10.47 -8.84 -12.21
CA VAL A 223 9.29 -9.24 -13.00
C VAL A 223 9.33 -8.63 -14.40
N LEU A 224 9.91 -7.44 -14.55
CA LEU A 224 10.05 -6.72 -15.82
C LEU A 224 11.39 -7.00 -16.54
N GLY A 225 12.18 -7.96 -16.06
CA GLY A 225 13.49 -8.27 -16.62
C GLY A 225 14.57 -7.22 -16.35
N LEU A 226 14.35 -6.35 -15.36
CA LEU A 226 15.27 -5.29 -14.97
C LEU A 226 16.14 -5.71 -13.79
N ALA A 227 17.32 -5.11 -13.67
CA ALA A 227 18.17 -5.30 -12.51
C ALA A 227 17.51 -4.75 -11.23
N ARG A 228 17.78 -5.39 -10.10
CA ARG A 228 17.41 -4.86 -8.78
C ARG A 228 17.98 -3.46 -8.62
N GLY A 229 17.24 -2.57 -7.99
CA GLY A 229 17.67 -1.17 -7.80
C GLY A 229 17.35 -0.21 -8.93
N THR A 230 17.06 -0.68 -10.14
CA THR A 230 16.73 0.19 -11.30
C THR A 230 15.56 1.15 -11.05
N MET A 231 14.64 0.78 -10.16
CA MET A 231 13.48 1.60 -9.77
C MET A 231 13.66 2.30 -8.42
N GLY A 232 14.90 2.37 -7.91
CA GLY A 232 15.20 3.01 -6.62
C GLY A 232 14.57 2.31 -5.42
N LEU A 233 14.18 1.03 -5.54
CA LEU A 233 13.59 0.24 -4.46
C LEU A 233 14.68 -0.43 -3.63
N SER A 234 14.59 -0.26 -2.30
CA SER A 234 15.44 -0.92 -1.33
C SER A 234 14.63 -1.74 -0.33
N PRO A 235 15.16 -2.88 0.12
CA PRO A 235 14.52 -3.67 1.17
C PRO A 235 14.71 -3.01 2.54
N LEU A 236 13.66 -3.02 3.34
CA LEU A 236 13.68 -2.63 4.74
C LEU A 236 12.98 -3.71 5.55
N TYR A 237 13.76 -4.52 6.23
CA TYR A 237 13.28 -5.56 7.12
C TYR A 237 12.75 -4.94 8.43
N GLY A 238 11.79 -5.57 9.07
CA GLY A 238 11.29 -5.12 10.36
C GLY A 238 10.55 -6.19 11.12
N ARG A 239 10.67 -6.12 12.44
CA ARG A 239 9.98 -6.97 13.41
C ARG A 239 9.10 -6.19 14.34
N ILE A 240 8.01 -6.84 14.73
CA ILE A 240 7.03 -6.38 15.70
C ILE A 240 6.93 -7.45 16.77
N SER A 241 7.02 -7.06 18.03
CA SER A 241 6.81 -7.96 19.16
C SER A 241 5.31 -8.12 19.45
N LEU A 242 4.88 -9.34 19.69
CA LEU A 242 3.52 -9.63 20.12
C LEU A 242 3.55 -9.92 21.63
N LEU A 243 2.91 -9.08 22.41
CA LEU A 243 2.64 -9.29 23.84
C LEU A 243 1.27 -9.95 23.99
N ARG A 244 1.02 -10.61 25.10
CA ARG A 244 -0.33 -11.11 25.41
C ARG A 244 -1.25 -9.92 25.65
N GLU A 245 -2.50 -10.01 25.27
CA GLU A 245 -3.48 -8.94 25.54
C GLU A 245 -3.61 -8.64 27.04
N THR A 246 -3.43 -9.66 27.89
CA THR A 246 -3.42 -9.55 29.35
C THR A 246 -2.26 -8.74 29.92
N ASP A 247 -1.19 -8.52 29.15
CA ASP A 247 -0.03 -7.72 29.59
C ASP A 247 -0.32 -6.21 29.50
N LEU A 248 -1.31 -5.79 28.68
CA LEU A 248 -1.76 -4.43 28.49
C LEU A 248 -3.30 -4.34 28.50
N PRO A 249 -3.97 -4.75 29.59
CA PRO A 249 -5.44 -4.85 29.61
C PRO A 249 -6.14 -3.50 29.51
N GLU A 250 -5.48 -2.41 29.92
CA GLU A 250 -6.01 -1.07 29.89
C GLU A 250 -5.97 -0.38 28.51
N LEU A 251 -5.23 -0.92 27.54
CA LEU A 251 -5.13 -0.33 26.19
C LEU A 251 -6.51 -0.28 25.50
N ARG A 252 -6.96 0.92 25.12
CA ARG A 252 -8.29 1.18 24.54
C ARG A 252 -8.28 1.54 23.06
N CYS A 253 -7.21 2.16 22.57
CA CYS A 253 -7.02 2.43 21.16
C CYS A 253 -5.53 2.40 20.81
N ALA A 254 -5.24 2.33 19.52
CA ALA A 254 -3.86 2.30 19.05
C ALA A 254 -3.13 3.61 19.34
N LEU A 255 -1.85 3.46 19.68
CA LEU A 255 -0.91 4.55 19.95
C LEU A 255 0.26 4.45 18.97
N THR A 256 0.65 5.56 18.39
CA THR A 256 1.84 5.69 17.54
C THR A 256 2.65 6.92 17.91
N GLY A 257 3.82 7.09 17.30
CA GLY A 257 4.81 8.14 17.56
C GLY A 257 6.21 7.60 17.24
N ASP A 258 7.12 7.58 18.22
CA ASP A 258 8.45 6.95 18.09
C ASP A 258 8.40 5.41 17.93
N GLY A 259 7.23 4.83 17.96
CA GLY A 259 6.93 3.44 17.74
C GLY A 259 5.43 3.28 17.59
N TYR A 260 4.90 2.07 17.83
CA TYR A 260 3.46 1.90 17.93
C TYR A 260 3.06 0.77 18.89
N VAL A 261 1.86 0.89 19.41
CA VAL A 261 1.19 -0.12 20.22
C VAL A 261 -0.24 -0.26 19.72
N ALA A 262 -0.66 -1.47 19.40
CA ALA A 262 -2.01 -1.72 18.94
C ALA A 262 -2.52 -3.07 19.42
N ARG A 263 -3.78 -3.14 19.84
CA ARG A 263 -4.44 -4.39 20.19
C ARG A 263 -4.87 -5.10 18.91
N THR A 264 -4.56 -6.38 18.82
CA THR A 264 -5.01 -7.28 17.76
C THR A 264 -5.67 -8.51 18.39
N GLU A 265 -6.05 -9.50 17.61
CA GLU A 265 -6.76 -10.71 18.10
C GLU A 265 -5.93 -11.49 19.13
N GLY A 266 -6.20 -11.28 20.42
CA GLY A 266 -5.51 -11.95 21.54
C GLY A 266 -4.12 -11.45 21.90
N PHE A 267 -3.63 -10.43 21.19
CA PHE A 267 -2.29 -9.86 21.38
C PHE A 267 -2.30 -8.35 21.38
N CYS A 268 -1.22 -7.75 21.90
CA CYS A 268 -0.83 -6.39 21.67
C CYS A 268 0.46 -6.37 20.84
N ALA A 269 0.41 -5.76 19.66
CA ALA A 269 1.58 -5.54 18.81
C ALA A 269 2.34 -4.32 19.30
N VAL A 270 3.65 -4.46 19.48
CA VAL A 270 4.56 -3.38 19.88
C VAL A 270 5.73 -3.34 18.92
N GLY A 271 6.03 -2.19 18.36
CA GLY A 271 7.10 -2.10 17.36
C GLY A 271 7.43 -0.72 16.83
N ALA A 272 8.25 -0.68 15.84
CA ALA A 272 8.88 -1.80 15.14
C ALA A 272 10.39 -1.57 14.99
N THR A 273 11.13 -2.64 14.69
CA THR A 273 12.49 -2.46 14.18
C THR A 273 12.48 -2.08 12.71
N TYR A 274 13.58 -1.45 12.28
CA TYR A 274 13.82 -1.04 10.89
C TYR A 274 15.26 -1.34 10.54
N GLU A 275 15.48 -2.44 9.81
CA GLU A 275 16.79 -2.94 9.46
C GLU A 275 16.96 -2.92 7.94
N PRO A 276 17.99 -2.22 7.39
CA PRO A 276 18.26 -2.30 5.96
C PRO A 276 18.57 -3.74 5.54
N GLY A 277 17.94 -4.22 4.46
CA GLY A 277 18.15 -5.57 3.95
C GLY A 277 16.89 -6.43 3.89
N GLU A 278 17.05 -7.65 3.39
CA GLU A 278 15.98 -8.65 3.22
C GLU A 278 15.93 -9.67 4.38
N ALA A 279 16.95 -9.68 5.23
CA ALA A 279 17.07 -10.58 6.37
C ALA A 279 17.44 -9.80 7.62
N PRO A 280 17.13 -10.33 8.82
CA PRO A 280 17.47 -9.67 10.06
C PRO A 280 18.98 -9.74 10.32
N ASP A 281 19.57 -8.60 10.71
CA ASP A 281 20.92 -8.53 11.24
C ASP A 281 20.93 -8.65 12.77
N VAL A 282 19.77 -8.41 13.41
CA VAL A 282 19.60 -8.33 14.86
C VAL A 282 18.93 -9.58 15.40
N ALA A 283 19.40 -10.10 16.51
CA ALA A 283 18.80 -11.25 17.19
C ALA A 283 17.35 -10.93 17.61
N VAL A 284 16.52 -11.97 17.68
CA VAL A 284 15.10 -11.84 18.07
C VAL A 284 14.94 -11.16 19.44
N GLN A 285 15.78 -11.52 20.40
CA GLN A 285 15.75 -10.94 21.74
C GLN A 285 16.09 -9.44 21.73
N GLU A 286 17.10 -9.05 20.96
CA GLU A 286 17.49 -7.64 20.83
C GLU A 286 16.43 -6.80 20.12
N ALA A 287 15.79 -7.36 19.08
CA ALA A 287 14.64 -6.74 18.44
C ALA A 287 13.47 -6.52 19.41
N HIS A 288 13.21 -7.50 20.31
CA HIS A 288 12.19 -7.37 21.35
C HIS A 288 12.53 -6.26 22.33
N GLU A 289 13.77 -6.23 22.83
CA GLU A 289 14.27 -5.17 23.72
C GLU A 289 14.12 -3.79 23.08
N HIS A 290 14.45 -3.66 21.80
CA HIS A 290 14.24 -2.42 21.05
C HIS A 290 12.77 -2.01 21.03
N ASN A 291 11.86 -2.94 20.70
CA ASN A 291 10.42 -2.67 20.65
C ASN A 291 9.85 -2.25 22.02
N LEU A 292 10.28 -2.88 23.10
CA LEU A 292 9.90 -2.45 24.46
C LEU A 292 10.48 -1.08 24.83
N SER A 293 11.66 -0.73 24.31
CA SER A 293 12.23 0.61 24.50
C SER A 293 11.40 1.69 23.78
N THR A 294 10.83 1.39 22.61
CA THR A 294 9.92 2.35 21.94
C THR A 294 8.62 2.54 22.70
N PHE A 295 8.09 1.48 23.30
CA PHE A 295 6.95 1.58 24.21
C PHE A 295 7.23 2.46 25.43
N ASP A 296 8.43 2.31 26.03
CA ASP A 296 8.85 3.13 27.16
C ASP A 296 8.93 4.63 26.80
N LYS A 297 9.44 4.96 25.62
CA LYS A 297 9.46 6.35 25.12
C LYS A 297 8.06 6.96 25.02
N LEU A 298 7.08 6.19 24.60
CA LEU A 298 5.69 6.64 24.45
C LEU A 298 4.97 6.81 25.79
N THR A 299 5.23 5.92 26.75
CA THR A 299 4.43 5.80 27.99
C THR A 299 5.18 6.17 29.26
N GLY A 300 6.52 6.30 29.21
CA GLY A 300 7.37 6.46 30.40
C GLY A 300 7.40 5.21 31.29
N ARG A 301 6.96 4.06 30.77
CA ARG A 301 6.91 2.79 31.49
C ARG A 301 7.33 1.65 30.58
N ARG A 302 8.31 0.88 31.00
CA ARG A 302 8.70 -0.36 30.30
C ARG A 302 7.97 -1.56 30.92
N PRO A 303 7.18 -2.34 30.14
CA PRO A 303 6.62 -3.56 30.66
C PRO A 303 7.72 -4.62 30.84
N ASP A 304 7.69 -5.30 31.95
CA ASP A 304 8.58 -6.46 32.21
C ASP A 304 7.88 -7.73 31.76
N VAL A 305 7.89 -7.94 30.43
CA VAL A 305 7.17 -9.05 29.79
C VAL A 305 8.02 -9.65 28.67
N LEU A 306 7.80 -10.91 28.40
CA LEU A 306 8.38 -11.61 27.27
C LEU A 306 7.44 -11.55 26.06
N ALA A 307 8.02 -11.47 24.87
CA ALA A 307 7.22 -11.60 23.66
C ALA A 307 6.59 -12.99 23.59
N ALA A 308 5.29 -13.03 23.34
CA ALA A 308 4.55 -14.27 23.05
C ALA A 308 4.79 -14.73 21.59
N GLY A 309 5.27 -13.84 20.73
CA GLY A 309 5.57 -14.10 19.34
C GLY A 309 6.10 -12.85 18.63
N PHE A 310 6.33 -13.00 17.35
CA PHE A 310 6.83 -11.93 16.49
C PHE A 310 6.07 -11.88 15.18
N TYR A 311 6.00 -10.70 14.64
CA TYR A 311 5.63 -10.44 13.26
C TYR A 311 6.84 -9.87 12.54
N GLU A 312 7.14 -10.37 11.34
CA GLU A 312 8.26 -9.88 10.58
C GLU A 312 7.93 -9.78 9.09
N GLY A 313 8.62 -8.88 8.39
CA GLY A 313 8.43 -8.70 6.97
C GLY A 313 9.41 -7.71 6.35
N VAL A 314 9.54 -7.81 5.04
CA VAL A 314 10.40 -6.93 4.24
C VAL A 314 9.54 -5.94 3.47
N ARG A 315 9.80 -4.66 3.67
CA ARG A 315 9.13 -3.56 2.98
C ARG A 315 9.93 -3.13 1.77
N ALA A 316 9.24 -2.82 0.68
CA ALA A 316 9.84 -2.18 -0.49
C ALA A 316 9.80 -0.66 -0.31
N VAL A 317 10.96 -0.03 -0.11
CA VAL A 317 11.06 1.41 0.17
C VAL A 317 11.75 2.11 -0.99
N PRO A 318 11.08 3.05 -1.67
CA PRO A 318 11.73 3.89 -2.67
C PRO A 318 12.72 4.87 -2.03
N ALA A 319 13.79 5.21 -2.76
CA ALA A 319 14.87 6.07 -2.27
C ALA A 319 14.39 7.47 -1.83
N ASP A 320 13.33 7.99 -2.44
CA ASP A 320 12.68 9.27 -2.09
C ASP A 320 11.47 9.11 -1.17
N ARG A 321 11.19 7.90 -0.71
CA ARG A 321 10.04 7.53 0.13
C ARG A 321 8.66 7.76 -0.48
N MET A 322 8.57 8.08 -1.77
CA MET A 322 7.29 8.18 -2.50
C MET A 322 7.01 6.88 -3.25
N PRO A 323 5.78 6.37 -3.27
CA PRO A 323 5.47 5.13 -3.98
C PRO A 323 5.65 5.25 -5.50
N LEU A 324 5.63 4.12 -6.19
CA LEU A 324 5.62 4.01 -7.65
C LEU A 324 4.19 3.74 -8.10
N ALA A 325 3.58 4.69 -8.80
CA ALA A 325 2.22 4.53 -9.33
C ALA A 325 2.09 5.24 -10.67
N GLY A 326 1.89 4.49 -11.76
CA GLY A 326 1.75 5.04 -13.10
C GLY A 326 2.25 4.11 -14.20
N ARG A 327 2.42 4.64 -15.39
CA ARG A 327 2.83 3.87 -16.59
C ARG A 327 4.23 3.29 -16.43
N GLY A 328 4.36 2.01 -16.76
CA GLY A 328 5.59 1.25 -16.70
C GLY A 328 6.42 1.33 -17.99
N TRP A 329 7.60 0.77 -17.90
CA TRP A 329 8.57 0.64 -18.98
C TRP A 329 9.37 -0.67 -18.79
N THR A 330 10.01 -1.15 -19.86
CA THR A 330 10.91 -2.31 -19.85
C THR A 330 12.23 -1.95 -20.51
N VAL A 331 13.16 -2.90 -20.57
CA VAL A 331 14.43 -2.70 -21.28
C VAL A 331 14.19 -2.32 -22.73
N ALA A 332 13.17 -2.89 -23.38
CA ALA A 332 12.89 -2.65 -24.80
C ALA A 332 12.60 -1.18 -25.11
N GLU A 333 11.97 -0.44 -24.19
CA GLU A 333 11.71 1.01 -24.37
C GLU A 333 12.96 1.86 -24.18
N LEU A 334 14.00 1.32 -23.54
CA LEU A 334 15.26 2.02 -23.29
C LEU A 334 16.33 1.71 -24.33
N GLU A 335 16.20 0.62 -25.07
CA GLU A 335 17.16 0.22 -26.11
C GLU A 335 17.26 1.29 -27.21
N GLY A 336 18.50 1.69 -27.52
CA GLY A 336 18.77 2.67 -28.58
C GLY A 336 18.46 4.12 -28.23
N LEU A 337 18.04 4.41 -26.99
CA LEU A 337 17.83 5.79 -26.55
C LEU A 337 19.18 6.49 -26.34
N ALA A 338 19.34 7.63 -26.97
CA ALA A 338 20.46 8.55 -26.73
C ALA A 338 19.91 9.88 -26.20
N PHE A 339 20.24 10.20 -24.96
CA PHE A 339 19.86 11.48 -24.37
C PHE A 339 21.04 12.45 -24.37
N ARG A 340 20.77 13.70 -24.74
CA ARG A 340 21.72 14.81 -24.54
C ARG A 340 21.47 15.41 -23.14
N GLY A 341 22.26 14.97 -22.15
CA GLY A 341 22.07 15.34 -20.73
C GLY A 341 21.08 14.45 -20.00
N VAL A 342 20.67 14.86 -18.80
CA VAL A 342 19.72 14.12 -17.95
C VAL A 342 18.30 14.29 -18.51
N PRO A 343 17.62 13.23 -18.98
CA PRO A 343 16.27 13.36 -19.51
C PRO A 343 15.27 13.62 -18.36
N GLU A 344 14.14 14.23 -18.69
CA GLU A 344 13.01 14.28 -17.74
C GLU A 344 12.27 12.95 -17.72
N ALA A 345 11.74 12.54 -16.56
CA ALA A 345 10.98 11.29 -16.42
C ALA A 345 9.83 11.16 -17.43
N ARG A 346 9.13 12.27 -17.73
CA ARG A 346 8.04 12.31 -18.71
C ARG A 346 8.48 12.05 -20.16
N SER A 347 9.76 12.24 -20.50
CA SER A 347 10.31 11.97 -21.83
C SER A 347 10.75 10.52 -22.04
N ILE A 348 10.77 9.71 -20.97
CA ILE A 348 11.07 8.30 -21.05
C ILE A 348 9.90 7.56 -21.71
N PRO A 349 10.12 6.79 -22.78
CA PRO A 349 9.07 5.99 -23.40
C PRO A 349 8.42 5.00 -22.43
N ARG A 350 7.15 4.72 -22.62
CA ARG A 350 6.38 3.78 -21.80
C ARG A 350 5.99 2.57 -22.61
N ALA A 351 6.05 1.42 -21.96
CA ALA A 351 5.58 0.17 -22.57
C ALA A 351 4.05 0.22 -22.74
N PRO A 352 3.53 -0.03 -23.94
CA PRO A 352 2.10 0.01 -24.16
C PRO A 352 1.36 -1.02 -23.29
N GLY A 353 0.33 -0.56 -22.57
CA GLY A 353 -0.49 -1.42 -21.73
C GLY A 353 0.21 -1.91 -20.46
N LEU A 354 1.23 -1.22 -19.96
CA LEU A 354 1.95 -1.57 -18.73
C LEU A 354 1.87 -0.46 -17.69
N TRP A 355 1.54 -0.85 -16.45
CA TRP A 355 1.55 0.02 -15.27
C TRP A 355 2.28 -0.63 -14.10
N ILE A 356 2.66 0.20 -13.13
CA ILE A 356 3.33 -0.20 -11.89
C ILE A 356 2.56 0.43 -10.73
N CYS A 357 2.34 -0.35 -9.67
CA CYS A 357 1.77 0.11 -8.42
C CYS A 357 2.50 -0.61 -7.27
N ALA A 358 3.55 0.01 -6.71
CA ALA A 358 4.46 -0.64 -5.77
C ALA A 358 5.23 0.35 -4.89
N GLY A 359 6.04 -0.15 -3.97
CA GLY A 359 6.99 0.68 -3.20
C GLY A 359 6.33 1.51 -2.12
N PHE A 360 5.38 0.97 -1.38
CA PHE A 360 4.65 1.70 -0.34
C PHE A 360 5.40 1.84 0.99
N GLY A 361 6.51 1.16 1.16
CA GLY A 361 7.24 1.13 2.42
C GLY A 361 6.35 0.67 3.58
N SER A 362 6.29 1.46 4.66
CA SER A 362 5.43 1.20 5.83
C SER A 362 4.02 1.78 5.69
N ARG A 363 3.65 2.42 4.56
CA ARG A 363 2.42 3.20 4.42
C ARG A 363 1.44 2.62 3.40
N GLY A 364 1.52 1.31 3.15
CA GLY A 364 0.67 0.62 2.17
C GLY A 364 -0.83 0.77 2.45
N LEU A 365 -1.24 0.77 3.70
CA LEU A 365 -2.63 0.98 4.12
C LEU A 365 -3.11 2.41 3.86
N THR A 366 -2.24 3.40 4.07
CA THR A 366 -2.60 4.81 3.90
C THR A 366 -2.54 5.26 2.44
N TRP A 367 -1.54 4.81 1.66
CA TRP A 367 -1.32 5.29 0.29
C TRP A 367 -1.84 4.37 -0.81
N GLY A 368 -1.94 3.08 -0.49
CA GLY A 368 -2.15 2.04 -1.49
C GLY A 368 -3.39 2.24 -2.32
N LEU A 369 -4.52 2.59 -1.68
CA LEU A 369 -5.77 2.78 -2.40
C LEU A 369 -5.75 4.01 -3.33
N ALA A 370 -5.17 5.14 -2.89
CA ALA A 370 -5.05 6.32 -3.74
C ALA A 370 -4.16 6.04 -4.96
N CYS A 371 -3.06 5.31 -4.77
CA CYS A 371 -2.19 4.89 -5.87
C CYS A 371 -2.89 3.88 -6.80
N ALA A 372 -3.59 2.90 -6.24
CA ALA A 372 -4.36 1.93 -7.02
C ALA A 372 -5.48 2.59 -7.83
N ARG A 373 -6.19 3.54 -7.23
CA ARG A 373 -7.23 4.34 -7.89
C ARG A 373 -6.66 5.18 -9.05
N HIS A 374 -5.50 5.80 -8.84
CA HIS A 374 -4.79 6.55 -9.88
C HIS A 374 -4.39 5.64 -11.05
N VAL A 375 -3.78 4.48 -10.76
CA VAL A 375 -3.39 3.50 -11.80
C VAL A 375 -4.61 2.94 -12.50
N ALA A 376 -5.65 2.53 -11.78
CA ALA A 376 -6.86 1.97 -12.37
C ALA A 376 -7.56 2.96 -13.31
N ALA A 377 -7.63 4.25 -12.93
CA ALA A 377 -8.18 5.29 -13.78
C ALA A 377 -7.40 5.45 -15.10
N ASP A 378 -6.05 5.40 -15.06
CA ASP A 378 -5.23 5.44 -16.29
C ASP A 378 -5.39 4.17 -17.14
N VAL A 379 -5.53 3.00 -16.51
CA VAL A 379 -5.79 1.71 -17.19
C VAL A 379 -7.12 1.75 -17.95
N THR A 380 -8.16 2.32 -17.38
CA THR A 380 -9.52 2.37 -17.96
C THR A 380 -9.76 3.61 -18.81
N GLY A 381 -8.86 4.61 -18.77
CA GLY A 381 -9.04 5.87 -19.47
C GLY A 381 -9.99 6.84 -18.77
N ASP A 382 -10.23 6.64 -17.48
CA ASP A 382 -11.06 7.52 -16.66
C ASP A 382 -10.31 8.79 -16.23
N VAL A 383 -11.04 9.72 -15.61
CA VAL A 383 -10.47 10.93 -15.03
C VAL A 383 -9.47 10.58 -13.93
N GLN A 384 -8.29 11.21 -13.99
CA GLN A 384 -7.22 10.97 -13.02
C GLN A 384 -7.63 11.41 -11.62
N ALA A 385 -7.41 10.53 -10.63
CA ALA A 385 -7.77 10.77 -9.24
C ALA A 385 -6.81 11.72 -8.51
N LEU A 386 -5.55 11.83 -8.97
CA LEU A 386 -4.53 12.66 -8.35
C LEU A 386 -4.17 13.87 -9.23
N LEU A 387 -3.84 14.98 -8.58
CA LEU A 387 -3.36 16.17 -9.29
C LEU A 387 -2.06 15.87 -10.06
N GLY A 388 -1.88 16.49 -11.21
CA GLY A 388 -0.76 16.24 -12.11
C GLY A 388 0.62 16.40 -11.45
N SER A 389 0.78 17.38 -10.56
CA SER A 389 2.00 17.59 -9.78
C SER A 389 2.31 16.43 -8.83
N LEU A 390 1.30 15.86 -8.19
CA LEU A 390 1.45 14.70 -7.32
C LEU A 390 1.70 13.44 -8.16
N ALA A 391 0.95 13.24 -9.24
CA ALA A 391 1.15 12.12 -10.15
C ALA A 391 2.58 12.05 -10.70
N ALA A 392 3.19 13.20 -11.02
CA ALA A 392 4.58 13.27 -11.47
C ALA A 392 5.59 12.79 -10.40
N LYS A 393 5.28 12.97 -9.11
CA LYS A 393 6.10 12.46 -7.99
C LYS A 393 5.98 10.97 -7.80
N LEU A 394 4.91 10.34 -8.32
CA LEU A 394 4.67 8.91 -8.26
C LEU A 394 5.16 8.17 -9.50
N ASP A 395 5.59 8.89 -10.55
CA ASP A 395 6.01 8.32 -11.82
C ASP A 395 7.10 7.24 -11.62
N PRO A 396 6.87 5.99 -12.05
CA PRO A 396 7.85 4.91 -11.90
C PRO A 396 9.20 5.18 -12.58
N ALA A 397 9.24 6.00 -13.62
CA ALA A 397 10.47 6.32 -14.35
C ALA A 397 11.28 7.46 -13.73
N ARG A 398 10.85 8.06 -12.63
CA ARG A 398 11.53 9.25 -12.04
C ARG A 398 12.97 8.97 -11.57
N PHE A 399 13.35 7.72 -11.37
CA PHE A 399 14.72 7.34 -11.02
C PHE A 399 15.63 7.10 -12.23
N LEU A 400 15.06 6.82 -13.42
CA LEU A 400 15.80 6.55 -14.65
C LEU A 400 16.70 7.68 -15.12
N PRO A 401 16.30 8.96 -15.06
CA PRO A 401 17.15 10.04 -15.53
C PRO A 401 18.56 10.02 -14.95
N LYS A 402 18.67 9.73 -13.66
CA LYS A 402 19.98 9.63 -13.00
C LYS A 402 20.79 8.40 -13.41
N LEU A 403 20.12 7.27 -13.70
CA LEU A 403 20.77 6.04 -14.15
C LEU A 403 21.23 6.13 -15.61
N LEU A 404 20.50 6.88 -16.44
CA LEU A 404 20.83 7.06 -17.86
C LEU A 404 21.88 8.15 -18.10
N ALA A 405 22.14 9.00 -17.11
CA ALA A 405 23.13 10.09 -17.20
C ALA A 405 24.52 9.70 -16.70
N GLY A 406 24.68 8.56 -16.01
CA GLY A 406 25.94 8.00 -15.50
C GLY A 406 26.46 6.90 -16.36
#